data_55ce5721b9ce56df32960a1de2f6f3e4
#
_entry.id   55ce5721b9ce56df32960a1de2f6f3e4
#
_cell.length_a   1.000
_cell.length_b   1.000
_cell.length_c   1.000
_cell.angle_alpha   90.00
_cell.angle_beta   90.00
_cell.angle_gamma   90.00
#
_symmetry.space_group_name_H-M   'P 1'
#
loop_
_entity.id
_entity.type
_entity.pdbx_description
1 polymer ?
#
loop_
_entity_poly.entity_id
_entity_poly.type
_entity_poly.pdbx_seq_one_letter_code
_entity_poly.pdbx_strand_id
1 'polypeptide(L)'
;GMPPLSKTDYEKLSNYVGKQKGRKEFVIDRSMSVIDMANAIKMFYAEYKKPFVVTLDHTLLVRQSASETSKQVTLQNLATMLTEMKNKLPVTFIILTQLNREIDNAERQKPGKLENFPTEADVFGSDYLLQCADVMVAYNRPAKYNISRYGPQKYIIGPSDKYLLAMHVLKNRFGETSIQWYKADYAKMEVVEAYEPDKEPFTAKSK
;
A
#
# COMPACT_ATOMS: atom_id res chain seq x y z
N GLY A 1 15.15 -28.13 4.20
CA GLY A 1 14.09 -27.81 5.15
C GLY A 1 14.60 -26.83 6.20
N MET A 2 13.74 -25.98 6.71
CA MET A 2 14.11 -25.16 7.88
C MET A 2 14.41 -26.08 9.08
N PRO A 3 15.40 -25.74 9.91
CA PRO A 3 15.64 -26.48 11.13
C PRO A 3 14.41 -26.39 12.06
N PRO A 4 14.14 -27.41 12.89
CA PRO A 4 13.03 -27.35 13.84
C PRO A 4 13.25 -26.20 14.83
N LEU A 5 12.15 -25.58 15.24
CA LEU A 5 12.19 -24.50 16.23
C LEU A 5 12.81 -24.98 17.54
N SER A 6 13.70 -24.19 18.11
CA SER A 6 14.28 -24.45 19.42
C SER A 6 13.24 -24.23 20.54
N LYS A 7 13.50 -24.75 21.74
CA LYS A 7 12.65 -24.50 22.92
C LYS A 7 12.46 -22.99 23.19
N THR A 8 13.54 -22.23 23.03
CA THR A 8 13.52 -20.77 23.19
C THR A 8 12.64 -20.08 22.15
N ASP A 9 12.58 -20.59 20.94
CA ASP A 9 11.70 -20.04 19.88
C ASP A 9 10.23 -20.35 20.18
N TYR A 10 9.94 -21.54 20.71
CA TYR A 10 8.59 -21.88 21.19
C TYR A 10 8.14 -20.98 22.35
N GLU A 11 9.02 -20.68 23.29
CA GLU A 11 8.72 -19.78 24.41
C GLU A 11 8.46 -18.35 23.91
N LYS A 12 9.26 -17.85 22.97
CA LYS A 12 9.03 -16.53 22.32
C LYS A 12 7.69 -16.48 21.60
N LEU A 13 7.39 -17.52 20.81
CA LEU A 13 6.12 -17.64 20.09
C LEU A 13 4.93 -17.68 21.06
N SER A 14 5.01 -18.50 22.10
CA SER A 14 3.96 -18.61 23.12
C SER A 14 3.69 -17.28 23.83
N ASN A 15 4.77 -16.58 24.20
CA ASN A 15 4.69 -15.26 24.81
C ASN A 15 4.07 -14.22 23.84
N TYR A 16 4.45 -14.26 22.56
CA TYR A 16 3.86 -13.40 21.54
C TYR A 16 2.36 -13.66 21.37
N VAL A 17 1.96 -14.91 21.21
CA VAL A 17 0.54 -15.32 21.12
C VAL A 17 -0.22 -14.92 22.36
N GLY A 18 0.37 -15.09 23.54
CA GLY A 18 -0.21 -14.65 24.82
C GLY A 18 -0.51 -13.14 24.84
N LYS A 19 0.40 -12.32 24.32
CA LYS A 19 0.21 -10.86 24.22
C LYS A 19 -0.88 -10.48 23.19
N GLN A 20 -1.13 -11.31 22.17
CA GLN A 20 -2.17 -11.03 21.16
C GLN A 20 -3.59 -11.32 21.69
N LYS A 21 -3.76 -12.25 22.64
CA LYS A 21 -5.08 -12.64 23.18
C LYS A 21 -5.91 -11.50 23.78
N GLY A 22 -5.28 -10.39 24.15
CA GLY A 22 -5.95 -9.19 24.67
C GLY A 22 -6.30 -8.13 23.61
N ARG A 23 -5.89 -8.32 22.36
CA ARG A 23 -6.20 -7.37 21.28
C ARG A 23 -7.63 -7.54 20.82
N LYS A 24 -8.34 -6.43 20.67
CA LYS A 24 -9.65 -6.39 20.04
C LYS A 24 -9.48 -6.32 18.52
N GLU A 25 -9.09 -7.45 17.96
CA GLU A 25 -8.88 -7.63 16.53
C GLU A 25 -9.92 -8.63 16.03
N PHE A 26 -10.60 -8.26 14.94
CA PHE A 26 -11.61 -9.07 14.30
C PHE A 26 -11.20 -9.32 12.85
N VAL A 27 -10.91 -10.57 12.53
CA VAL A 27 -10.47 -10.97 11.19
C VAL A 27 -11.62 -11.66 10.46
N ILE A 28 -11.92 -11.19 9.24
CA ILE A 28 -12.87 -11.82 8.33
C ILE A 28 -12.09 -12.37 7.14
N ASP A 29 -11.84 -13.67 7.16
CA ASP A 29 -11.10 -14.39 6.13
C ASP A 29 -12.05 -14.95 5.05
N ARG A 30 -12.76 -14.06 4.38
CA ARG A 30 -13.59 -14.39 3.21
C ARG A 30 -13.85 -13.16 2.35
N SER A 31 -14.06 -13.38 1.06
CA SER A 31 -14.50 -12.33 0.14
C SER A 31 -15.90 -11.81 0.52
N MET A 32 -16.03 -10.49 0.61
CA MET A 32 -17.27 -9.81 0.99
C MET A 32 -17.72 -8.85 -0.11
N SER A 33 -19.03 -8.67 -0.24
CA SER A 33 -19.58 -7.56 -1.00
C SER A 33 -19.44 -6.24 -0.25
N VAL A 34 -19.58 -5.11 -0.94
CA VAL A 34 -19.56 -3.77 -0.32
C VAL A 34 -20.62 -3.64 0.77
N ILE A 35 -21.81 -4.22 0.55
CA ILE A 35 -22.92 -4.20 1.52
C ILE A 35 -22.58 -5.01 2.76
N ASP A 36 -22.03 -6.22 2.58
CA ASP A 36 -21.63 -7.07 3.71
C ASP A 36 -20.56 -6.39 4.56
N MET A 37 -19.57 -5.74 3.91
CA MET A 37 -18.53 -4.96 4.62
C MET A 37 -19.14 -3.80 5.41
N ALA A 38 -20.05 -3.04 4.80
CA ALA A 38 -20.72 -1.94 5.48
C ALA A 38 -21.48 -2.41 6.73
N ASN A 39 -22.16 -3.56 6.63
CA ASN A 39 -22.89 -4.15 7.76
C ASN A 39 -21.94 -4.62 8.86
N ALA A 40 -20.84 -5.29 8.51
CA ALA A 40 -19.84 -5.74 9.48
C ALA A 40 -19.21 -4.57 10.22
N ILE A 41 -18.87 -3.47 9.53
CA ILE A 41 -18.33 -2.25 10.13
C ILE A 41 -19.33 -1.62 11.12
N LYS A 42 -20.61 -1.51 10.75
CA LYS A 42 -21.65 -0.98 11.60
C LYS A 42 -21.87 -1.84 12.85
N MET A 43 -21.89 -3.18 12.69
CA MET A 43 -22.04 -4.11 13.80
C MET A 43 -20.86 -4.00 14.78
N PHE A 44 -19.62 -3.95 14.26
CA PHE A 44 -18.44 -3.76 15.09
C PHE A 44 -18.51 -2.45 15.89
N TYR A 45 -18.87 -1.34 15.23
CA TYR A 45 -19.01 -0.07 15.92
C TYR A 45 -20.15 -0.07 16.97
N ALA A 46 -21.28 -0.72 16.67
CA ALA A 46 -22.41 -0.82 17.59
C ALA A 46 -22.02 -1.55 18.89
N GLU A 47 -21.14 -2.55 18.79
CA GLU A 47 -20.62 -3.32 19.91
C GLU A 47 -19.61 -2.56 20.76
N TYR A 48 -18.61 -1.96 20.10
CA TYR A 48 -17.46 -1.38 20.82
C TYR A 48 -17.58 0.12 21.08
N LYS A 49 -18.30 0.87 20.24
CA LYS A 49 -18.53 2.33 20.33
C LYS A 49 -17.25 3.17 20.56
N LYS A 50 -16.14 2.76 19.97
CA LYS A 50 -14.83 3.41 20.08
C LYS A 50 -14.24 3.66 18.68
N PRO A 51 -13.31 4.61 18.54
CA PRO A 51 -12.52 4.73 17.31
C PRO A 51 -11.82 3.40 16.97
N PHE A 52 -11.79 3.06 15.68
CA PHE A 52 -11.21 1.80 15.20
C PHE A 52 -10.62 1.95 13.81
N VAL A 53 -9.79 0.97 13.43
CA VAL A 53 -9.17 0.89 12.12
C VAL A 53 -9.76 -0.31 11.38
N VAL A 54 -10.07 -0.12 10.10
CA VAL A 54 -10.47 -1.19 9.18
C VAL A 54 -9.41 -1.34 8.10
N THR A 55 -8.82 -2.52 8.01
CA THR A 55 -7.87 -2.85 6.92
C THR A 55 -8.57 -3.75 5.91
N LEU A 56 -8.49 -3.39 4.62
CA LEU A 56 -8.95 -4.19 3.49
C LEU A 56 -7.76 -4.66 2.67
N ASP A 57 -7.47 -5.96 2.68
CA ASP A 57 -6.42 -6.61 1.88
C ASP A 57 -7.04 -7.63 0.93
N HIS A 58 -7.23 -7.29 -0.32
CA HIS A 58 -7.11 -6.01 -1.04
C HIS A 58 -8.36 -5.79 -1.92
N THR A 59 -8.45 -4.64 -2.58
CA THR A 59 -9.65 -4.21 -3.31
C THR A 59 -10.11 -5.16 -4.41
N LEU A 60 -9.20 -5.91 -5.05
CA LEU A 60 -9.56 -6.87 -6.11
C LEU A 60 -10.35 -8.07 -5.57
N LEU A 61 -10.25 -8.37 -4.28
CA LEU A 61 -10.97 -9.47 -3.63
C LEU A 61 -12.38 -9.07 -3.17
N VAL A 62 -12.75 -7.80 -3.28
CA VAL A 62 -14.12 -7.36 -3.01
C VAL A 62 -15.07 -8.05 -3.98
N ARG A 63 -16.05 -8.78 -3.44
CA ARG A 63 -17.00 -9.54 -4.22
C ARG A 63 -17.99 -8.61 -4.92
N GLN A 64 -18.16 -8.78 -6.20
CA GLN A 64 -19.18 -8.12 -6.99
C GLN A 64 -20.57 -8.64 -6.56
N SER A 65 -21.50 -7.74 -6.30
CA SER A 65 -22.91 -8.10 -6.05
C SER A 65 -23.64 -8.38 -7.35
N ALA A 66 -24.80 -9.05 -7.27
CA ALA A 66 -25.59 -9.38 -8.45
C ALA A 66 -26.11 -8.15 -9.24
N SER A 67 -26.19 -7.00 -8.57
CA SER A 67 -26.63 -5.73 -9.19
C SER A 67 -25.50 -4.94 -9.84
N GLU A 68 -24.24 -5.33 -9.64
CA GLU A 68 -23.08 -4.63 -10.18
C GLU A 68 -22.65 -5.23 -11.52
N THR A 69 -22.55 -4.39 -12.54
CA THR A 69 -22.29 -4.82 -13.92
C THR A 69 -20.80 -5.01 -14.22
N SER A 70 -19.91 -4.46 -13.40
CA SER A 70 -18.47 -4.55 -13.61
C SER A 70 -17.69 -4.35 -12.30
N LYS A 71 -16.41 -4.75 -12.30
CA LYS A 71 -15.49 -4.49 -11.20
C LYS A 71 -15.31 -2.99 -10.92
N GLN A 72 -15.41 -2.17 -11.95
CA GLN A 72 -15.31 -0.73 -11.83
C GLN A 72 -16.48 -0.16 -11.01
N VAL A 73 -17.71 -0.64 -11.25
CA VAL A 73 -18.90 -0.28 -10.45
C VAL A 73 -18.72 -0.74 -9.00
N THR A 74 -18.17 -1.94 -8.78
CA THR A 74 -17.86 -2.40 -7.42
C THR A 74 -16.88 -1.46 -6.69
N LEU A 75 -15.83 -0.99 -7.36
CA LEU A 75 -14.87 -0.05 -6.78
C LEU A 75 -15.47 1.33 -6.52
N GLN A 76 -16.35 1.80 -7.40
CA GLN A 76 -17.12 3.03 -7.19
C GLN A 76 -18.01 2.93 -5.95
N ASN A 77 -18.75 1.83 -5.81
CA ASN A 77 -19.59 1.56 -4.65
C ASN A 77 -18.76 1.45 -3.36
N LEU A 78 -17.59 0.81 -3.45
CA LEU A 78 -16.65 0.74 -2.33
C LEU A 78 -16.21 2.15 -1.91
N ALA A 79 -15.75 2.98 -2.82
CA ALA A 79 -15.31 4.35 -2.52
C ALA A 79 -16.43 5.20 -1.91
N THR A 80 -17.66 5.05 -2.41
CA THR A 80 -18.84 5.71 -1.85
C THR A 80 -19.09 5.25 -0.41
N MET A 81 -19.09 3.94 -0.16
CA MET A 81 -19.27 3.35 1.16
C MET A 81 -18.19 3.81 2.14
N LEU A 82 -16.91 3.80 1.73
CA LEU A 82 -15.80 4.26 2.57
C LEU A 82 -15.98 5.73 2.97
N THR A 83 -16.38 6.58 2.01
CA THR A 83 -16.63 8.01 2.26
C THR A 83 -17.79 8.22 3.23
N GLU A 84 -18.89 7.51 3.03
CA GLU A 84 -20.03 7.60 3.94
C GLU A 84 -19.70 7.14 5.35
N MET A 85 -18.97 6.02 5.49
CA MET A 85 -18.60 5.48 6.79
C MET A 85 -17.67 6.41 7.55
N LYS A 86 -16.62 6.94 6.91
CA LYS A 86 -15.70 7.87 7.59
C LYS A 86 -16.36 9.17 8.03
N ASN A 87 -17.45 9.59 7.36
CA ASN A 87 -18.20 10.78 7.74
C ASN A 87 -19.19 10.53 8.92
N LYS A 88 -19.60 9.27 9.10
CA LYS A 88 -20.61 8.89 10.10
C LYS A 88 -20.02 8.21 11.33
N LEU A 89 -18.86 7.60 11.21
CA LEU A 89 -18.23 6.78 12.27
C LEU A 89 -16.79 7.22 12.51
N PRO A 90 -16.28 7.07 13.73
CA PRO A 90 -14.87 7.34 14.05
C PRO A 90 -13.99 6.17 13.56
N VAL A 91 -13.90 6.00 12.23
CA VAL A 91 -13.19 4.91 11.57
C VAL A 91 -12.06 5.45 10.70
N THR A 92 -10.90 4.81 10.76
CA THR A 92 -9.81 4.99 9.82
C THR A 92 -9.72 3.77 8.91
N PHE A 93 -9.68 4.00 7.60
CA PHE A 93 -9.52 2.93 6.61
C PHE A 93 -8.08 2.85 6.12
N ILE A 94 -7.52 1.63 6.11
CA ILE A 94 -6.27 1.28 5.44
C ILE A 94 -6.64 0.33 4.30
N ILE A 95 -6.58 0.81 3.06
CA ILE A 95 -7.03 0.06 1.89
C ILE A 95 -5.82 -0.31 1.04
N LEU A 96 -5.57 -1.59 0.89
CA LEU A 96 -4.55 -2.09 -0.01
C LEU A 96 -5.14 -2.29 -1.41
N THR A 97 -4.37 -1.86 -2.41
CA THR A 97 -4.69 -2.08 -3.82
C THR A 97 -3.42 -2.41 -4.59
N GLN A 98 -3.55 -2.77 -5.85
CA GLN A 98 -2.40 -3.08 -6.70
C GLN A 98 -2.14 -1.91 -7.66
N LEU A 99 -0.89 -1.77 -8.08
CA LEU A 99 -0.56 -0.97 -9.24
C LEU A 99 -0.98 -1.73 -10.51
N ASN A 100 -1.41 -1.02 -11.55
CA ASN A 100 -1.66 -1.62 -12.83
C ASN A 100 -0.33 -2.04 -13.49
N ARG A 101 -0.41 -2.91 -14.50
CA ARG A 101 0.80 -3.48 -15.15
C ARG A 101 1.56 -2.47 -16.00
N GLU A 102 1.02 -1.30 -16.26
CA GLU A 102 1.71 -0.25 -17.02
C GLU A 102 2.98 0.24 -16.32
N ILE A 103 3.06 0.12 -14.99
CA ILE A 103 4.30 0.42 -14.25
C ILE A 103 5.46 -0.51 -14.65
N ASP A 104 5.16 -1.75 -15.07
CA ASP A 104 6.15 -2.75 -15.49
C ASP A 104 6.43 -2.67 -17.02
N ASN A 105 5.86 -1.70 -17.75
CA ASN A 105 6.05 -1.54 -19.18
C ASN A 105 7.53 -1.24 -19.50
N ALA A 106 8.11 -2.06 -20.38
CA ALA A 106 9.52 -1.97 -20.77
C ALA A 106 9.90 -0.58 -21.34
N GLU A 107 8.97 0.13 -22.00
CA GLU A 107 9.22 1.47 -22.52
C GLU A 107 9.48 2.48 -21.40
N ARG A 108 8.76 2.37 -20.26
CA ARG A 108 8.94 3.23 -19.08
C ARG A 108 10.28 2.96 -18.39
N GLN A 109 10.82 1.75 -18.54
CA GLN A 109 12.04 1.30 -17.88
C GLN A 109 13.31 1.52 -18.74
N LYS A 110 13.18 2.06 -19.96
CA LYS A 110 14.33 2.31 -20.83
C LYS A 110 15.28 3.36 -20.23
N PRO A 111 16.60 3.22 -20.45
CA PRO A 111 17.57 4.24 -20.05
C PRO A 111 17.18 5.64 -20.57
N GLY A 112 17.25 6.62 -19.70
CA GLY A 112 16.89 8.01 -20.02
C GLY A 112 15.41 8.37 -19.90
N LYS A 113 14.52 7.39 -19.72
CA LYS A 113 13.13 7.64 -19.34
C LYS A 113 13.05 7.99 -17.86
N LEU A 114 12.23 9.00 -17.54
CA LEU A 114 12.01 9.47 -16.16
C LEU A 114 10.65 9.06 -15.61
N GLU A 115 9.93 8.21 -16.35
CA GLU A 115 8.57 7.73 -16.04
C GLU A 115 8.57 6.39 -15.30
N ASN A 116 9.73 5.94 -14.84
CA ASN A 116 9.97 4.63 -14.23
C ASN A 116 9.61 4.57 -12.73
N PHE A 117 8.67 5.37 -12.30
CA PHE A 117 8.17 5.43 -10.93
C PHE A 117 6.63 5.45 -10.91
N PRO A 118 5.98 5.04 -9.81
CA PRO A 118 4.53 5.03 -9.73
C PRO A 118 3.94 6.45 -9.67
N THR A 119 2.83 6.61 -10.37
CA THR A 119 1.99 7.81 -10.38
C THR A 119 0.58 7.45 -9.92
N GLU A 120 -0.27 8.45 -9.72
CA GLU A 120 -1.69 8.23 -9.39
C GLU A 120 -2.41 7.38 -10.45
N ALA A 121 -2.07 7.57 -11.74
CA ALA A 121 -2.67 6.82 -12.85
C ALA A 121 -2.30 5.31 -12.83
N ASP A 122 -1.23 4.93 -12.15
CA ASP A 122 -0.80 3.54 -12.04
C ASP A 122 -1.56 2.76 -10.97
N VAL A 123 -2.34 3.42 -10.13
CA VAL A 123 -3.12 2.75 -9.08
C VAL A 123 -4.39 2.15 -9.70
N PHE A 124 -4.59 0.83 -9.52
CA PHE A 124 -5.77 0.16 -10.05
C PHE A 124 -7.05 0.72 -9.42
N GLY A 125 -7.99 1.16 -10.27
CA GLY A 125 -9.21 1.85 -9.84
C GLY A 125 -8.95 3.26 -9.32
N SER A 126 -7.90 3.93 -9.83
CA SER A 126 -7.37 5.21 -9.34
C SER A 126 -8.43 6.30 -9.18
N ASP A 127 -9.32 6.46 -10.14
CA ASP A 127 -10.28 7.58 -10.14
C ASP A 127 -11.14 7.60 -8.88
N TYR A 128 -11.71 6.46 -8.50
CA TYR A 128 -12.60 6.36 -7.34
C TYR A 128 -11.83 6.34 -6.02
N LEU A 129 -10.77 5.53 -5.96
CA LEU A 129 -9.94 5.40 -4.75
C LEU A 129 -9.17 6.68 -4.48
N LEU A 130 -8.66 7.34 -5.52
CA LEU A 130 -7.98 8.62 -5.40
C LEU A 130 -8.91 9.70 -4.84
N GLN A 131 -10.17 9.76 -5.31
CA GLN A 131 -11.12 10.76 -4.84
C GLN A 131 -11.45 10.60 -3.35
N CYS A 132 -11.65 9.37 -2.87
CA CYS A 132 -12.03 9.11 -1.49
C CYS A 132 -10.85 9.09 -0.50
N ALA A 133 -9.62 8.84 -0.96
CA ALA A 133 -8.44 8.77 -0.12
C ALA A 133 -7.99 10.14 0.39
N ASP A 134 -7.62 10.23 1.65
CA ASP A 134 -6.99 11.41 2.23
C ASP A 134 -5.47 11.38 2.02
N VAL A 135 -4.87 10.20 2.10
CA VAL A 135 -3.47 9.94 1.78
C VAL A 135 -3.40 8.73 0.86
N MET A 136 -2.58 8.80 -0.19
CA MET A 136 -2.31 7.67 -1.09
C MET A 136 -0.81 7.46 -1.18
N VAL A 137 -0.40 6.21 -0.98
CA VAL A 137 1.01 5.81 -0.96
C VAL A 137 1.22 4.65 -1.92
N ALA A 138 2.27 4.71 -2.71
CA ALA A 138 2.71 3.60 -3.55
C ALA A 138 4.13 3.17 -3.18
N TYR A 139 4.35 1.87 -3.05
CA TYR A 139 5.68 1.30 -2.83
C TYR A 139 6.26 0.77 -4.13
N ASN A 140 7.53 1.09 -4.39
CA ASN A 140 8.25 0.60 -5.54
C ASN A 140 9.66 0.15 -5.15
N ARG A 141 10.18 -0.84 -5.88
CA ARG A 141 11.56 -1.34 -5.75
C ARG A 141 12.34 -1.03 -7.01
N PRO A 142 13.08 0.08 -7.06
CA PRO A 142 13.81 0.50 -8.26
C PRO A 142 14.76 -0.58 -8.82
N ALA A 143 15.44 -1.30 -7.93
CA ALA A 143 16.36 -2.38 -8.33
C ALA A 143 15.70 -3.55 -9.08
N LYS A 144 14.36 -3.72 -8.98
CA LYS A 144 13.61 -4.73 -9.75
C LYS A 144 13.73 -4.53 -11.26
N TYR A 145 13.88 -3.29 -11.68
CA TYR A 145 13.89 -2.90 -13.10
C TYR A 145 15.28 -2.83 -13.72
N ASN A 146 16.33 -3.15 -12.97
CA ASN A 146 17.71 -3.09 -13.42
C ASN A 146 18.08 -1.73 -14.06
N ILE A 147 17.59 -0.65 -13.47
CA ILE A 147 17.82 0.73 -13.90
C ILE A 147 18.90 1.38 -13.03
N SER A 148 19.68 2.29 -13.61
CA SER A 148 20.70 3.06 -12.88
C SER A 148 20.22 4.46 -12.47
N ARG A 149 19.05 4.89 -12.94
CA ARG A 149 18.44 6.19 -12.64
C ARG A 149 16.96 6.00 -12.38
N TYR A 150 16.46 6.59 -11.31
CA TYR A 150 15.09 6.43 -10.86
C TYR A 150 14.38 7.78 -10.70
N GLY A 151 13.23 7.90 -11.34
CA GLY A 151 12.34 9.03 -11.20
C GLY A 151 12.87 10.35 -11.78
N PRO A 152 12.07 11.43 -11.68
CA PRO A 152 12.40 12.73 -12.25
C PRO A 152 13.61 13.40 -11.58
N GLN A 153 13.89 13.09 -10.33
CA GLN A 153 15.08 13.56 -9.60
C GLN A 153 16.35 12.79 -9.99
N LYS A 154 16.25 11.76 -10.85
CA LYS A 154 17.36 10.94 -11.31
C LYS A 154 18.19 10.35 -10.17
N TYR A 155 17.51 9.78 -9.17
CA TYR A 155 18.20 9.08 -8.09
C TYR A 155 19.10 7.98 -8.63
N ILE A 156 20.32 7.92 -8.14
CA ILE A 156 21.33 6.93 -8.56
C ILE A 156 21.04 5.61 -7.83
N ILE A 157 20.75 4.56 -8.58
CA ILE A 157 20.47 3.22 -8.05
C ILE A 157 21.66 2.32 -8.37
N GLY A 158 22.36 1.87 -7.34
CA GLY A 158 23.54 1.01 -7.46
C GLY A 158 23.26 -0.46 -7.12
N PRO A 159 24.24 -1.34 -7.30
CA PRO A 159 24.13 -2.76 -6.94
C PRO A 159 23.84 -3.01 -5.44
N SER A 160 24.28 -2.09 -4.57
CA SER A 160 24.02 -2.13 -3.11
C SER A 160 22.55 -1.89 -2.76
N ASP A 161 21.75 -1.32 -3.69
CA ASP A 161 20.39 -0.87 -3.45
C ASP A 161 19.35 -1.95 -3.75
N LYS A 162 19.77 -3.20 -3.85
CA LYS A 162 18.91 -4.37 -4.14
C LYS A 162 17.64 -4.43 -3.27
N TYR A 163 17.73 -3.99 -2.03
CA TYR A 163 16.65 -4.01 -1.05
C TYR A 163 16.05 -2.63 -0.77
N LEU A 164 16.44 -1.63 -1.56
CA LEU A 164 15.90 -0.29 -1.46
C LEU A 164 14.43 -0.27 -1.88
N LEU A 165 13.61 0.40 -1.08
CA LEU A 165 12.19 0.56 -1.27
C LEU A 165 11.87 2.06 -1.30
N ALA A 166 11.32 2.54 -2.39
CA ALA A 166 10.79 3.89 -2.51
C ALA A 166 9.31 3.91 -2.13
N MET A 167 8.95 4.69 -1.14
CA MET A 167 7.57 4.98 -0.77
C MET A 167 7.18 6.34 -1.35
N HIS A 168 6.33 6.33 -2.35
CA HIS A 168 5.80 7.54 -2.98
C HIS A 168 4.51 7.96 -2.29
N VAL A 169 4.50 9.13 -1.68
CA VAL A 169 3.26 9.78 -1.22
C VAL A 169 2.66 10.47 -2.44
N LEU A 170 1.74 9.77 -3.12
CA LEU A 170 1.13 10.23 -4.37
C LEU A 170 0.09 11.32 -4.13
N LYS A 171 -0.63 11.23 -3.01
CA LYS A 171 -1.63 12.20 -2.57
C LYS A 171 -1.52 12.40 -1.06
N ASN A 172 -1.64 13.65 -0.63
CA ASN A 172 -1.73 13.98 0.79
C ASN A 172 -2.59 15.25 0.98
N ARG A 173 -3.77 15.08 1.57
CA ARG A 173 -4.67 16.22 1.86
C ARG A 173 -4.15 17.12 2.99
N PHE A 174 -3.23 16.61 3.80
CA PHE A 174 -2.76 17.28 5.02
C PHE A 174 -1.36 17.88 4.86
N GLY A 175 -0.73 17.72 3.70
CA GLY A 175 0.62 18.20 3.46
C GLY A 175 1.10 17.94 2.02
N GLU A 176 2.41 17.92 1.84
CA GLU A 176 3.04 17.77 0.54
C GLU A 176 3.16 16.29 0.13
N THR A 177 3.28 16.07 -1.17
CA THR A 177 3.71 14.78 -1.74
C THR A 177 5.22 14.65 -1.62
N SER A 178 5.71 13.43 -1.42
CA SER A 178 7.14 13.19 -1.21
C SER A 178 7.53 11.77 -1.60
N ILE A 179 8.83 11.51 -1.63
CA ILE A 179 9.39 10.16 -1.70
C ILE A 179 10.15 9.93 -0.40
N GLN A 180 9.84 8.82 0.26
CA GLN A 180 10.55 8.34 1.44
C GLN A 180 11.28 7.05 1.08
N TRP A 181 12.45 6.86 1.66
CA TRP A 181 13.30 5.72 1.33
C TRP A 181 13.42 4.78 2.51
N TYR A 182 13.32 3.49 2.21
CA TYR A 182 13.42 2.41 3.19
C TYR A 182 14.33 1.30 2.65
N LYS A 183 14.86 0.50 3.55
CA LYS A 183 15.55 -0.74 3.24
C LYS A 183 14.76 -1.90 3.82
N ALA A 184 14.42 -2.87 2.96
CA ALA A 184 13.63 -4.03 3.36
C ALA A 184 14.54 -5.25 3.57
N ASP A 185 14.46 -5.91 4.72
CA ASP A 185 14.99 -7.25 4.95
C ASP A 185 13.84 -8.26 4.88
N TYR A 186 13.68 -8.87 3.72
CA TYR A 186 12.55 -9.80 3.49
C TYR A 186 12.70 -11.11 4.28
N ALA A 187 13.92 -11.48 4.69
CA ALA A 187 14.14 -12.68 5.49
C ALA A 187 13.62 -12.51 6.92
N LYS A 188 13.67 -11.27 7.43
CA LYS A 188 13.20 -10.92 8.77
C LYS A 188 11.83 -10.23 8.77
N MET A 189 11.24 -9.94 7.58
CA MET A 189 10.04 -9.11 7.44
C MET A 189 10.20 -7.73 8.10
N GLU A 190 11.39 -7.15 7.97
CA GLU A 190 11.78 -5.90 8.59
C GLU A 190 11.93 -4.81 7.53
N VAL A 191 11.42 -3.62 7.81
CA VAL A 191 11.58 -2.44 6.97
C VAL A 191 12.11 -1.32 7.86
N VAL A 192 13.27 -0.77 7.50
CA VAL A 192 13.90 0.32 8.24
C VAL A 192 14.05 1.54 7.33
N GLU A 193 14.04 2.72 7.91
CA GLU A 193 14.28 3.97 7.19
C GLU A 193 15.69 3.95 6.58
N ALA A 194 15.81 4.45 5.36
CA ALA A 194 17.06 4.55 4.63
C ALA A 194 17.34 5.99 4.25
N TYR A 195 18.61 6.29 4.01
CA TYR A 195 19.00 7.58 3.44
C TYR A 195 18.50 7.69 2.00
N GLU A 196 18.18 8.93 1.60
CA GLU A 196 17.88 9.25 0.20
C GLU A 196 19.10 8.92 -0.67
N PRO A 197 18.93 8.19 -1.78
CA PRO A 197 20.04 7.96 -2.72
C PRO A 197 20.55 9.27 -3.32
N ASP A 198 21.82 9.29 -3.72
CA ASP A 198 22.40 10.42 -4.42
C ASP A 198 21.63 10.74 -5.71
N LYS A 199 21.61 12.01 -6.06
CA LYS A 199 20.98 12.50 -7.30
C LYS A 199 22.07 12.83 -8.33
N GLU A 200 21.74 12.65 -9.61
CA GLU A 200 22.60 13.15 -10.68
C GLU A 200 22.68 14.67 -10.60
N PRO A 201 23.89 15.28 -10.67
CA PRO A 201 24.02 16.73 -10.66
C PRO A 201 23.18 17.37 -11.76
N PHE A 202 22.47 18.44 -11.43
CA PHE A 202 21.73 19.22 -12.42
C PHE A 202 22.72 19.89 -13.38
N THR A 203 22.91 19.30 -14.56
CA THR A 203 23.62 19.97 -15.65
C THR A 203 22.62 20.88 -16.37
N ALA A 204 22.68 22.19 -16.12
CA ALA A 204 21.95 23.14 -16.95
C ALA A 204 22.34 22.89 -18.41
N LYS A 205 21.37 22.56 -19.27
CA LYS A 205 21.63 22.50 -20.70
C LYS A 205 22.09 23.89 -21.11
N SER A 206 23.36 24.03 -21.51
CA SER A 206 23.81 25.20 -22.26
C SER A 206 22.91 25.35 -23.49
N LYS A 207 22.24 26.51 -23.57
CA LYS A 207 21.42 26.87 -24.72
C LYS A 207 22.27 27.01 -25.95
#